data_c230a136dc05105536fc18437a3430ba
#
_entry.id   c230a136dc05105536fc18437a3430ba
#
_cell.length_a   1.000
_cell.length_b   1.000
_cell.length_c   1.000
_cell.angle_alpha   90.00
_cell.angle_beta   90.00
_cell.angle_gamma   90.00
#
_symmetry.space_group_name_H-M   'P 1'
#
loop_
_entity.id
_entity.type
_entity.pdbx_description
1 polymer ?
#
loop_
_entity_poly.entity_id
_entity_poly.type
_entity_poly.pdbx_seq_one_letter_code
_entity_poly.pdbx_strand_id
1 'polypeptide(L)'
;MYSTCIFCHAALEANDTIEHFPIGRRLAFDSERGRLWVVCRRCRQWNLTPTEERWEAIEECERQYRDTRLRVSTDHIGLARLASGLELVRIGRPQRPEFAAWRYGDQLGRRRRAAFVKVGIGLGALGAVVAGGAAVGVGIGSFGWIIGQLGERIVKGSPERIVARLPSPDAGEITVRAKHLKHLRLVGFDRAGWQLGVPHRKAIVTLEGDSAIQALGKLLPQLNRFGGSRERVAEAVSLIERANDPIRLFDVAARQAMNRNTPKISALPEATRLALEMAAHEDSERRALEGELALLEQAWKEAEEVAAIADNMFLPPFVEDWLRKHRKG
;
A
#
# COMPACT_ATOMS: atom_id res chain seq x y z
N MET A 1 32.72 -10.05 14.79
CA MET A 1 31.34 -10.19 14.21
C MET A 1 30.71 -11.48 14.69
N TYR A 2 29.49 -11.46 15.20
CA TYR A 2 28.85 -12.64 15.75
C TYR A 2 28.16 -13.41 14.62
N SER A 3 28.67 -14.60 14.28
CA SER A 3 28.03 -15.52 13.33
C SER A 3 26.84 -16.29 13.96
N THR A 4 26.68 -16.20 15.27
CA THR A 4 25.64 -16.89 16.03
C THR A 4 24.89 -15.89 16.93
N CYS A 5 23.60 -16.15 17.15
CA CYS A 5 22.77 -15.37 18.05
C CYS A 5 23.25 -15.50 19.48
N ILE A 6 23.46 -14.38 20.19
CA ILE A 6 23.89 -14.37 21.58
C ILE A 6 22.88 -14.95 22.56
N PHE A 7 21.59 -15.01 22.19
CA PHE A 7 20.51 -15.49 23.05
C PHE A 7 20.21 -16.98 22.88
N CYS A 8 20.18 -17.50 21.65
CA CYS A 8 19.76 -18.88 21.40
C CYS A 8 20.82 -19.72 20.68
N HIS A 9 22.00 -19.18 20.45
CA HIS A 9 23.15 -19.81 19.78
C HIS A 9 22.86 -20.37 18.38
N ALA A 10 21.73 -20.01 17.76
CA ALA A 10 21.46 -20.36 16.38
C ALA A 10 22.34 -19.53 15.44
N ALA A 11 22.73 -20.11 14.31
CA ALA A 11 23.45 -19.36 13.26
C ALA A 11 22.60 -18.19 12.76
N LEU A 12 23.26 -17.03 12.63
CA LEU A 12 22.70 -15.87 11.96
C LEU A 12 23.01 -16.04 10.47
N GLU A 13 21.98 -16.14 9.64
CA GLU A 13 22.13 -16.43 8.22
C GLU A 13 22.98 -15.38 7.52
N ALA A 14 23.70 -15.78 6.47
CA ALA A 14 24.47 -14.88 5.62
C ALA A 14 23.59 -14.14 4.62
N ASN A 15 24.06 -12.98 4.13
CA ASN A 15 23.51 -12.27 2.98
C ASN A 15 24.65 -11.75 2.10
N ASP A 16 24.39 -11.62 0.81
CA ASP A 16 25.34 -11.11 -0.19
C ASP A 16 24.94 -9.69 -0.65
N THR A 17 23.97 -9.07 0.02
CA THR A 17 23.38 -7.80 -0.42
C THR A 17 24.07 -6.61 0.21
N ILE A 18 24.51 -6.74 1.45
CA ILE A 18 25.22 -5.69 2.20
C ILE A 18 26.69 -6.12 2.30
N GLU A 19 27.53 -5.57 1.42
CA GLU A 19 28.95 -5.96 1.31
C GLU A 19 29.72 -5.75 2.60
N HIS A 20 29.47 -4.65 3.29
CA HIS A 20 30.13 -4.30 4.56
C HIS A 20 29.57 -5.04 5.77
N PHE A 21 28.47 -5.78 5.60
CA PHE A 21 27.85 -6.53 6.67
C PHE A 21 27.19 -7.82 6.16
N PRO A 22 28.00 -8.86 5.90
CA PRO A 22 27.55 -10.07 5.22
C PRO A 22 26.66 -11.00 6.06
N ILE A 23 26.42 -10.67 7.34
CA ILE A 23 25.65 -11.50 8.25
C ILE A 23 24.22 -11.00 8.39
N GLY A 24 23.28 -11.96 8.43
CA GLY A 24 21.88 -11.75 8.71
C GLY A 24 20.98 -11.67 7.49
N ARG A 25 19.84 -12.31 7.60
CA ARG A 25 18.72 -12.23 6.63
C ARG A 25 17.67 -11.19 7.03
N ARG A 26 17.73 -10.69 8.26
CA ARG A 26 16.91 -9.59 8.74
C ARG A 26 17.81 -8.65 9.53
N LEU A 27 18.02 -7.45 8.99
CA LEU A 27 18.80 -6.39 9.62
C LEU A 27 17.87 -5.26 10.04
N ALA A 28 18.08 -4.72 11.23
CA ALA A 28 17.39 -3.53 11.69
C ALA A 28 18.41 -2.40 11.90
N PHE A 29 18.07 -1.20 11.43
CA PHE A 29 18.96 -0.07 11.47
C PHE A 29 18.27 1.21 11.91
N ASP A 30 18.99 2.01 12.68
CA ASP A 30 18.62 3.36 13.10
C ASP A 30 19.72 4.31 12.65
N SER A 31 19.47 5.07 11.58
CA SER A 31 20.43 6.02 11.01
C SER A 31 20.65 7.23 11.91
N GLU A 32 19.65 7.61 12.73
CA GLU A 32 19.78 8.76 13.65
C GLU A 32 20.69 8.44 14.84
N ARG A 33 20.59 7.22 15.36
CA ARG A 33 21.38 6.76 16.51
C ARG A 33 22.62 5.96 16.13
N GLY A 34 22.82 5.69 14.85
CA GLY A 34 23.92 4.88 14.36
C GLY A 34 23.91 3.44 14.91
N ARG A 35 22.76 2.81 14.99
CA ARG A 35 22.60 1.45 15.50
C ARG A 35 22.24 0.48 14.42
N LEU A 36 22.84 -0.71 14.47
CA LEU A 36 22.55 -1.81 13.57
C LEU A 36 22.38 -3.10 14.38
N TRP A 37 21.30 -3.82 14.11
CA TRP A 37 21.03 -5.11 14.75
C TRP A 37 20.84 -6.20 13.70
N VAL A 38 21.31 -7.39 14.04
CA VAL A 38 20.95 -8.64 13.34
C VAL A 38 19.80 -9.28 14.08
N VAL A 39 18.67 -9.45 13.42
CA VAL A 39 17.49 -10.06 14.02
C VAL A 39 17.53 -11.57 13.78
N CYS A 40 17.61 -12.34 14.86
CA CYS A 40 17.59 -13.79 14.78
C CYS A 40 16.23 -14.32 14.32
N ARG A 41 16.18 -15.13 13.26
CA ARG A 41 14.92 -15.72 12.78
C ARG A 41 14.33 -16.75 13.71
N ARG A 42 15.16 -17.44 14.50
CA ARG A 42 14.71 -18.50 15.39
C ARG A 42 14.05 -17.95 16.66
N CYS A 43 14.75 -17.09 17.40
CA CYS A 43 14.25 -16.54 18.67
C CYS A 43 13.70 -15.12 18.56
N ARG A 44 13.84 -14.47 17.38
CA ARG A 44 13.42 -13.09 17.07
C ARG A 44 14.12 -12.00 17.91
N GLN A 45 15.13 -12.35 18.68
CA GLN A 45 15.93 -11.41 19.47
C GLN A 45 16.89 -10.63 18.58
N TRP A 46 17.13 -9.39 18.95
CA TRP A 46 17.94 -8.44 18.21
C TRP A 46 19.35 -8.41 18.79
N ASN A 47 20.32 -8.73 17.96
CA ASN A 47 21.74 -8.76 18.33
C ASN A 47 22.38 -7.48 17.87
N LEU A 48 22.78 -6.60 18.82
CA LEU A 48 23.45 -5.33 18.51
C LEU A 48 24.84 -5.61 17.94
N THR A 49 25.17 -4.94 16.85
CA THR A 49 26.48 -5.09 16.20
C THR A 49 27.54 -4.18 16.85
N PRO A 50 28.82 -4.55 16.80
CA PRO A 50 29.92 -3.66 17.26
C PRO A 50 29.92 -2.33 16.51
N THR A 51 30.40 -1.28 17.19
CA THR A 51 30.35 0.11 16.67
C THR A 51 31.19 0.30 15.41
N GLU A 52 32.33 -0.38 15.32
CA GLU A 52 33.34 -0.21 14.28
C GLU A 52 32.88 -0.68 12.89
N GLU A 53 31.90 -1.60 12.83
CA GLU A 53 31.47 -2.28 11.59
C GLU A 53 30.13 -1.79 11.04
N ARG A 54 29.49 -0.79 11.69
CA ARG A 54 28.08 -0.53 11.41
C ARG A 54 27.77 0.67 10.52
N TRP A 55 28.66 1.67 10.46
CA TRP A 55 28.34 2.91 9.74
C TRP A 55 28.14 2.71 8.24
N GLU A 56 29.10 2.07 7.57
CA GLU A 56 29.00 1.78 6.14
C GLU A 56 27.83 0.85 5.84
N ALA A 57 27.58 -0.14 6.73
CA ALA A 57 26.44 -1.04 6.61
C ALA A 57 25.10 -0.33 6.82
N ILE A 58 24.99 0.65 7.72
CA ILE A 58 23.78 1.44 7.92
C ILE A 58 23.48 2.29 6.68
N GLU A 59 24.49 2.97 6.12
CA GLU A 59 24.32 3.76 4.89
C GLU A 59 23.85 2.89 3.73
N GLU A 60 24.43 1.71 3.58
CA GLU A 60 24.03 0.75 2.57
C GLU A 60 22.61 0.22 2.82
N CYS A 61 22.27 -0.14 4.07
CA CYS A 61 20.90 -0.53 4.45
C CYS A 61 19.90 0.56 4.12
N GLU A 62 20.22 1.82 4.42
CA GLU A 62 19.35 2.96 4.13
C GLU A 62 19.18 3.17 2.62
N ARG A 63 20.25 3.01 1.83
CA ARG A 63 20.21 3.08 0.38
C ARG A 63 19.33 1.98 -0.19
N GLN A 64 19.57 0.72 0.18
CA GLN A 64 18.78 -0.44 -0.26
C GLN A 64 17.32 -0.33 0.18
N TYR A 65 17.07 0.15 1.39
CA TYR A 65 15.72 0.40 1.89
C TYR A 65 14.99 1.44 1.03
N ARG A 66 15.65 2.56 0.68
CA ARG A 66 15.08 3.60 -0.19
C ARG A 66 14.78 3.11 -1.60
N ASP A 67 15.62 2.24 -2.14
CA ASP A 67 15.47 1.71 -3.49
C ASP A 67 14.41 0.59 -3.56
N THR A 68 14.03 0.02 -2.43
CA THR A 68 13.03 -1.05 -2.37
C THR A 68 11.62 -0.51 -2.54
N ARG A 69 10.83 -1.17 -3.41
CA ARG A 69 9.44 -0.79 -3.69
C ARG A 69 8.42 -1.38 -2.72
N LEU A 70 8.76 -2.50 -2.08
CA LEU A 70 7.89 -3.20 -1.14
C LEU A 70 8.25 -2.81 0.29
N ARG A 71 7.58 -1.80 0.81
CA ARG A 71 7.78 -1.28 2.17
C ARG A 71 6.45 -1.14 2.89
N VAL A 72 6.44 -1.43 4.15
CA VAL A 72 5.30 -1.21 5.06
C VAL A 72 5.84 -0.65 6.37
N SER A 73 5.09 0.18 7.05
CA SER A 73 5.55 0.82 8.28
C SER A 73 4.46 0.92 9.33
N THR A 74 4.90 0.93 10.60
CA THR A 74 4.16 1.50 11.71
C THR A 74 4.61 2.95 11.93
N ASP A 75 4.19 3.57 13.02
CA ASP A 75 4.63 4.93 13.38
C ASP A 75 6.12 4.98 13.77
N HIS A 76 6.73 3.84 14.08
CA HIS A 76 8.09 3.76 14.62
C HIS A 76 9.06 2.91 13.80
N ILE A 77 8.57 1.91 13.08
CA ILE A 77 9.41 1.01 12.28
C ILE A 77 8.87 0.85 10.87
N GLY A 78 9.76 0.67 9.91
CA GLY A 78 9.43 0.30 8.55
C GLY A 78 10.07 -1.04 8.17
N LEU A 79 9.35 -1.91 7.47
CA LEU A 79 9.83 -3.19 6.96
C LEU A 79 9.90 -3.16 5.44
N ALA A 80 11.06 -3.50 4.89
CA ALA A 80 11.27 -3.72 3.46
C ALA A 80 11.78 -5.13 3.20
N ARG A 81 11.29 -5.77 2.14
CA ARG A 81 11.77 -7.07 1.67
C ARG A 81 12.42 -6.90 0.31
N LEU A 82 13.72 -7.16 0.25
CA LEU A 82 14.50 -7.08 -0.97
C LEU A 82 14.28 -8.30 -1.86
N ALA A 83 14.55 -8.15 -3.14
CA ALA A 83 14.48 -9.27 -4.11
C ALA A 83 15.43 -10.41 -3.78
N SER A 84 16.56 -10.12 -3.13
CA SER A 84 17.54 -11.08 -2.62
C SER A 84 17.04 -11.93 -1.44
N GLY A 85 15.88 -11.59 -0.86
CA GLY A 85 15.34 -12.22 0.33
C GLY A 85 15.85 -11.63 1.65
N LEU A 86 16.68 -10.57 1.61
CA LEU A 86 17.05 -9.79 2.77
C LEU A 86 15.86 -8.94 3.21
N GLU A 87 15.61 -8.90 4.50
CA GLU A 87 14.60 -8.04 5.12
C GLU A 87 15.29 -6.92 5.90
N LEU A 88 14.92 -5.68 5.60
CA LEU A 88 15.43 -4.50 6.28
C LEU A 88 14.33 -3.89 7.15
N VAL A 89 14.64 -3.68 8.43
CA VAL A 89 13.78 -3.00 9.39
C VAL A 89 14.40 -1.63 9.68
N ARG A 90 13.76 -0.59 9.19
CA ARG A 90 14.18 0.79 9.48
C ARG A 90 13.50 1.27 10.76
N ILE A 91 14.26 1.89 11.64
CA ILE A 91 13.76 2.51 12.86
C ILE A 91 13.64 4.02 12.63
N GLY A 92 12.57 4.61 13.16
CA GLY A 92 12.23 6.01 13.02
C GLY A 92 10.86 6.24 12.39
N ARG A 93 10.47 7.49 12.26
CA ARG A 93 9.17 7.87 11.69
C ARG A 93 9.03 7.44 10.23
N PRO A 94 7.81 7.06 9.78
CA PRO A 94 7.60 6.61 8.42
C PRO A 94 7.99 7.71 7.42
N GLN A 95 8.74 7.30 6.39
CA GLN A 95 9.12 8.19 5.29
C GLN A 95 8.04 8.18 4.21
N ARG A 96 7.88 9.29 3.47
CA ARG A 96 6.90 9.41 2.38
C ARG A 96 6.88 8.23 1.39
N PRO A 97 8.03 7.66 0.95
CA PRO A 97 8.02 6.52 0.04
C PRO A 97 7.52 5.20 0.65
N GLU A 98 7.33 5.11 1.94
CA GLU A 98 6.82 3.90 2.62
C GLU A 98 5.31 3.74 2.46
N PHE A 99 4.61 4.81 2.11
CA PHE A 99 3.18 4.74 1.82
C PHE A 99 2.91 3.95 0.53
N ALA A 100 1.88 3.11 0.57
CA ALA A 100 1.46 2.27 -0.55
C ALA A 100 1.19 3.06 -1.85
N ALA A 101 0.94 4.35 -1.75
CA ALA A 101 0.72 5.26 -2.86
C ALA A 101 1.80 5.17 -3.95
N TRP A 102 3.08 5.09 -3.57
CA TRP A 102 4.19 4.98 -4.51
C TRP A 102 4.26 3.61 -5.21
N ARG A 103 3.88 2.56 -4.52
CA ARG A 103 3.83 1.19 -5.08
C ARG A 103 2.70 1.05 -6.10
N TYR A 104 1.56 1.65 -5.81
CA TYR A 104 0.38 1.57 -6.66
C TYR A 104 0.48 2.42 -7.92
N GLY A 105 1.24 3.51 -7.91
CA GLY A 105 1.46 4.35 -9.07
C GLY A 105 1.89 3.56 -10.31
N ASP A 106 2.86 2.68 -10.14
CA ASP A 106 3.34 1.79 -11.21
C ASP A 106 2.30 0.74 -11.62
N GLN A 107 1.52 0.21 -10.69
CA GLN A 107 0.45 -0.75 -10.99
C GLN A 107 -0.69 -0.11 -11.79
N LEU A 108 -1.09 1.09 -11.42
CA LEU A 108 -2.11 1.84 -12.13
C LEU A 108 -1.66 2.22 -13.54
N GLY A 109 -0.39 2.60 -13.73
CA GLY A 109 0.21 2.85 -15.04
C GLY A 109 0.26 1.59 -15.90
N ARG A 110 0.65 0.43 -15.34
CA ARG A 110 0.62 -0.86 -16.06
C ARG A 110 -0.81 -1.28 -16.41
N ARG A 111 -1.76 -1.09 -15.51
CA ARG A 111 -3.19 -1.37 -15.74
C ARG A 111 -3.72 -0.53 -16.89
N ARG A 112 -3.35 0.74 -16.96
CA ARG A 112 -3.70 1.64 -18.06
C ARG A 112 -3.14 1.15 -19.41
N ARG A 113 -1.85 0.81 -19.47
CA ARG A 113 -1.23 0.26 -20.69
C ARG A 113 -1.91 -1.01 -21.15
N ALA A 114 -2.16 -1.95 -20.24
CA ALA A 114 -2.85 -3.20 -20.55
C ALA A 114 -4.29 -2.97 -21.05
N ALA A 115 -5.00 -1.97 -20.51
CA ALA A 115 -6.32 -1.60 -20.97
C ALA A 115 -6.29 -1.04 -22.41
N PHE A 116 -5.33 -0.16 -22.72
CA PHE A 116 -5.17 0.36 -24.09
C PHE A 116 -4.80 -0.73 -25.09
N VAL A 117 -3.94 -1.67 -24.74
CA VAL A 117 -3.59 -2.80 -25.61
C VAL A 117 -4.83 -3.66 -25.86
N LYS A 118 -5.62 -3.99 -24.86
CA LYS A 118 -6.87 -4.75 -25.01
C LYS A 118 -7.90 -4.02 -25.89
N VAL A 119 -8.04 -2.73 -25.72
CA VAL A 119 -8.94 -1.90 -26.54
C VAL A 119 -8.41 -1.84 -27.97
N GLY A 120 -7.11 -1.65 -28.19
CA GLY A 120 -6.49 -1.63 -29.51
C GLY A 120 -6.67 -2.95 -30.27
N ILE A 121 -6.48 -4.09 -29.60
CA ILE A 121 -6.71 -5.42 -30.17
C ILE A 121 -8.21 -5.60 -30.48
N GLY A 122 -9.11 -5.20 -29.59
CA GLY A 122 -10.55 -5.30 -29.80
C GLY A 122 -11.05 -4.45 -30.97
N LEU A 123 -10.53 -3.22 -31.11
CA LEU A 123 -10.86 -2.35 -32.23
C LEU A 123 -10.27 -2.85 -33.56
N GLY A 124 -9.05 -3.41 -33.54
CA GLY A 124 -8.43 -4.03 -34.70
C GLY A 124 -9.21 -5.23 -35.22
N ALA A 125 -9.68 -6.12 -34.31
CA ALA A 125 -10.54 -7.24 -34.66
C ALA A 125 -11.90 -6.79 -35.21
N LEU A 126 -12.51 -5.76 -34.64
CA LEU A 126 -13.76 -5.17 -35.15
C LEU A 126 -13.55 -4.52 -36.51
N GLY A 127 -12.44 -3.82 -36.74
CA GLY A 127 -12.09 -3.23 -38.04
C GLY A 127 -11.93 -4.31 -39.12
N ALA A 128 -11.32 -5.46 -38.79
CA ALA A 128 -11.19 -6.58 -39.71
C ALA A 128 -12.56 -7.21 -40.09
N VAL A 129 -13.47 -7.31 -39.12
CA VAL A 129 -14.84 -7.81 -39.35
C VAL A 129 -15.64 -6.84 -40.25
N VAL A 130 -15.49 -5.52 -40.03
CA VAL A 130 -16.13 -4.48 -40.85
C VAL A 130 -15.58 -4.48 -42.27
N ALA A 131 -14.26 -4.55 -42.44
CA ALA A 131 -13.63 -4.64 -43.76
C ALA A 131 -14.01 -5.90 -44.52
N GLY A 132 -14.08 -7.05 -43.83
CA GLY A 132 -14.58 -8.32 -44.39
C GLY A 132 -16.06 -8.27 -44.78
N GLY A 133 -16.91 -7.66 -43.93
CA GLY A 133 -18.33 -7.46 -44.21
C GLY A 133 -18.60 -6.52 -45.38
N ALA A 134 -17.85 -5.45 -45.55
CA ALA A 134 -17.93 -4.54 -46.67
C ALA A 134 -17.53 -5.22 -47.99
N ALA A 135 -16.56 -6.14 -47.95
CA ALA A 135 -16.18 -6.94 -49.14
C ALA A 135 -17.26 -7.91 -49.59
N VAL A 136 -18.21 -8.28 -48.73
CA VAL A 136 -19.35 -9.17 -49.05
C VAL A 136 -20.65 -8.40 -49.35
N GLY A 137 -20.59 -7.06 -49.43
CA GLY A 137 -21.74 -6.21 -49.89
C GLY A 137 -22.79 -5.96 -48.78
N VAL A 138 -22.50 -6.21 -47.52
CA VAL A 138 -23.41 -5.91 -46.41
C VAL A 138 -23.26 -4.46 -45.98
N GLY A 139 -24.31 -3.67 -46.11
CA GLY A 139 -24.26 -2.20 -45.87
C GLY A 139 -23.82 -1.83 -44.44
N ILE A 140 -22.90 -0.88 -44.33
CA ILE A 140 -22.29 -0.42 -43.08
C ILE A 140 -23.31 0.11 -42.06
N GLY A 141 -24.47 0.61 -42.52
CA GLY A 141 -25.51 1.19 -41.66
C GLY A 141 -26.18 0.19 -40.71
N SER A 142 -26.29 -1.08 -41.07
CA SER A 142 -26.90 -2.12 -40.24
C SER A 142 -25.97 -2.64 -39.14
N PHE A 143 -24.65 -2.47 -39.30
CA PHE A 143 -23.65 -2.95 -38.36
C PHE A 143 -23.18 -1.91 -37.34
N GLY A 144 -23.41 -0.63 -37.60
CA GLY A 144 -22.93 0.46 -36.69
C GLY A 144 -23.48 0.31 -35.28
N TRP A 145 -24.72 -0.08 -35.12
CA TRP A 145 -25.33 -0.33 -33.82
C TRP A 145 -24.76 -1.60 -33.12
N ILE A 146 -24.56 -2.69 -33.87
CA ILE A 146 -23.97 -3.93 -33.37
C ILE A 146 -22.52 -3.71 -32.95
N ILE A 147 -21.75 -2.95 -33.75
CA ILE A 147 -20.35 -2.59 -33.47
C ILE A 147 -20.27 -1.73 -32.22
N GLY A 148 -21.15 -0.77 -32.03
CA GLY A 148 -21.25 0.05 -30.84
C GLY A 148 -21.49 -0.77 -29.58
N GLN A 149 -22.46 -1.71 -29.63
CA GLN A 149 -22.76 -2.58 -28.51
C GLN A 149 -21.68 -3.62 -28.22
N LEU A 150 -21.10 -4.24 -29.26
CA LEU A 150 -19.96 -5.16 -29.09
C LEU A 150 -18.73 -4.45 -28.56
N GLY A 151 -18.39 -3.27 -29.08
CA GLY A 151 -17.29 -2.44 -28.61
C GLY A 151 -17.48 -2.09 -27.12
N GLU A 152 -18.68 -1.69 -26.73
CA GLU A 152 -18.98 -1.38 -25.34
C GLU A 152 -18.87 -2.62 -24.44
N ARG A 153 -19.32 -3.79 -24.88
CA ARG A 153 -19.18 -5.05 -24.15
C ARG A 153 -17.73 -5.54 -24.06
N ILE A 154 -16.94 -5.38 -25.10
CA ILE A 154 -15.50 -5.72 -25.10
C ILE A 154 -14.75 -4.82 -24.10
N VAL A 155 -15.06 -3.52 -24.11
CA VAL A 155 -14.39 -2.53 -23.27
C VAL A 155 -14.91 -2.58 -21.83
N LYS A 156 -16.23 -2.66 -21.62
CA LYS A 156 -16.85 -2.60 -20.29
C LYS A 156 -17.11 -3.97 -19.65
N GLY A 157 -17.12 -5.05 -20.43
CA GLY A 157 -17.50 -6.40 -19.98
C GLY A 157 -19.00 -6.50 -19.68
N SER A 158 -19.44 -7.70 -19.27
CA SER A 158 -20.85 -7.92 -18.92
C SER A 158 -21.26 -7.12 -17.68
N PRO A 159 -22.36 -6.35 -17.71
CA PRO A 159 -22.89 -5.61 -16.57
C PRO A 159 -23.31 -6.53 -15.41
N GLU A 160 -23.66 -7.78 -15.72
CA GLU A 160 -24.08 -8.78 -14.74
C GLU A 160 -22.93 -9.56 -14.10
N ARG A 161 -21.69 -9.33 -14.56
CA ARG A 161 -20.49 -9.97 -13.99
C ARG A 161 -20.38 -9.66 -12.50
N ILE A 162 -20.26 -10.70 -11.68
CA ILE A 162 -19.97 -10.55 -10.24
C ILE A 162 -18.55 -9.98 -10.09
N VAL A 163 -18.47 -8.89 -9.35
CA VAL A 163 -17.21 -8.15 -9.08
C VAL A 163 -16.67 -8.55 -7.72
N ALA A 164 -17.53 -8.60 -6.72
CA ALA A 164 -17.16 -8.96 -5.36
C ALA A 164 -18.34 -9.58 -4.61
N ARG A 165 -18.03 -10.37 -3.60
CA ARG A 165 -18.94 -10.81 -2.56
C ARG A 165 -18.42 -10.23 -1.24
N LEU A 166 -19.29 -9.51 -0.54
CA LEU A 166 -18.95 -8.77 0.66
C LEU A 166 -19.77 -9.31 1.83
N PRO A 167 -19.15 -9.64 2.95
CA PRO A 167 -19.88 -9.95 4.17
C PRO A 167 -20.58 -8.70 4.68
N SER A 168 -21.79 -8.84 5.19
CA SER A 168 -22.53 -7.77 5.84
C SER A 168 -23.21 -8.33 7.10
N PRO A 169 -23.09 -7.62 8.24
CA PRO A 169 -23.76 -8.03 9.48
C PRO A 169 -25.27 -8.17 9.31
N ASP A 170 -25.89 -7.24 8.57
CA ASP A 170 -27.35 -7.16 8.44
C ASP A 170 -27.92 -7.95 7.26
N ALA A 171 -27.17 -8.09 6.17
CA ALA A 171 -27.64 -8.66 4.91
C ALA A 171 -27.00 -10.03 4.57
N GLY A 172 -26.15 -10.57 5.46
CA GLY A 172 -25.37 -11.77 5.20
C GLY A 172 -24.31 -11.56 4.12
N GLU A 173 -24.54 -12.05 2.89
CA GLU A 173 -23.60 -11.85 1.78
C GLU A 173 -24.19 -10.90 0.73
N ILE A 174 -23.49 -9.80 0.46
CA ILE A 174 -23.83 -8.83 -0.58
C ILE A 174 -23.07 -9.21 -1.86
N THR A 175 -23.78 -9.58 -2.91
CA THR A 175 -23.21 -9.81 -4.24
C THR A 175 -23.20 -8.52 -5.05
N VAL A 176 -22.02 -7.97 -5.32
CA VAL A 176 -21.83 -6.76 -6.12
C VAL A 176 -21.53 -7.13 -7.56
N ARG A 177 -22.34 -6.61 -8.49
CA ARG A 177 -22.17 -6.80 -9.94
C ARG A 177 -21.57 -5.54 -10.58
N ALA A 178 -20.99 -5.67 -11.78
CA ALA A 178 -20.35 -4.56 -12.48
C ALA A 178 -21.29 -3.35 -12.67
N LYS A 179 -22.57 -3.57 -12.91
CA LYS A 179 -23.58 -2.50 -13.00
C LYS A 179 -23.76 -1.71 -11.72
N HIS A 180 -23.47 -2.30 -10.56
CA HIS A 180 -23.61 -1.65 -9.25
C HIS A 180 -22.48 -0.67 -8.96
N LEU A 181 -21.30 -0.82 -9.57
CA LEU A 181 -20.11 0.00 -9.29
C LEU A 181 -20.38 1.50 -9.47
N LYS A 182 -21.13 1.89 -10.51
CA LYS A 182 -21.47 3.30 -10.76
C LYS A 182 -22.44 3.90 -9.73
N HIS A 183 -23.05 3.08 -8.89
CA HIS A 183 -24.02 3.47 -7.89
C HIS A 183 -23.47 3.38 -6.46
N LEU A 184 -22.20 3.03 -6.28
CA LEU A 184 -21.54 3.12 -4.98
C LEU A 184 -21.58 4.56 -4.49
N ARG A 185 -21.87 4.74 -3.20
CA ARG A 185 -22.03 6.07 -2.59
C ARG A 185 -21.23 6.19 -1.31
N LEU A 186 -20.71 7.37 -1.06
CA LEU A 186 -20.29 7.79 0.28
C LEU A 186 -21.51 8.39 0.96
N VAL A 187 -21.95 7.77 2.05
CA VAL A 187 -23.21 8.12 2.73
C VAL A 187 -22.88 8.57 4.14
N GLY A 188 -23.59 9.57 4.61
CA GLY A 188 -23.58 9.96 6.01
C GLY A 188 -22.24 10.46 6.55
N PHE A 189 -22.33 11.40 7.47
CA PHE A 189 -21.27 11.76 8.39
C PHE A 189 -21.94 11.79 9.76
N ASP A 190 -22.00 10.62 10.38
CA ASP A 190 -22.50 10.47 11.72
C ASP A 190 -21.34 10.43 12.74
N ARG A 191 -21.65 10.27 14.03
CA ARG A 191 -20.63 10.11 15.09
C ARG A 191 -19.64 8.98 14.80
N ALA A 192 -20.02 8.00 13.97
CA ALA A 192 -19.19 6.88 13.52
C ALA A 192 -18.29 7.20 12.29
N GLY A 193 -18.38 8.41 11.71
CA GLY A 193 -17.62 8.81 10.52
C GLY A 193 -18.38 8.58 9.20
N TRP A 194 -17.64 8.32 8.10
CA TRP A 194 -18.21 8.06 6.78
C TRP A 194 -18.69 6.62 6.62
N GLN A 195 -19.65 6.42 5.75
CA GLN A 195 -20.21 5.10 5.44
C GLN A 195 -20.19 4.84 3.93
N LEU A 196 -20.03 3.57 3.54
CA LEU A 196 -20.13 3.12 2.15
C LEU A 196 -21.50 2.54 1.86
N GLY A 197 -22.28 3.20 1.00
CA GLY A 197 -23.54 2.67 0.46
C GLY A 197 -23.31 1.76 -0.74
N VAL A 198 -23.66 0.49 -0.59
CA VAL A 198 -23.55 -0.53 -1.63
C VAL A 198 -24.95 -0.94 -2.09
N PRO A 199 -25.29 -0.85 -3.40
CA PRO A 199 -26.57 -1.31 -3.89
C PRO A 199 -26.71 -2.83 -3.76
N HIS A 200 -27.74 -3.28 -3.08
CA HIS A 200 -28.11 -4.69 -2.96
C HIS A 200 -29.59 -4.89 -3.17
N ARG A 201 -29.97 -5.74 -4.14
CA ARG A 201 -31.37 -5.94 -4.54
C ARG A 201 -32.06 -4.60 -4.88
N LYS A 202 -33.06 -4.18 -4.11
CA LYS A 202 -33.79 -2.91 -4.27
C LYS A 202 -33.43 -1.86 -3.21
N ALA A 203 -32.46 -2.16 -2.34
CA ALA A 203 -32.03 -1.30 -1.24
C ALA A 203 -30.56 -0.91 -1.36
N ILE A 204 -30.13 0.01 -0.52
CA ILE A 204 -28.71 0.34 -0.31
C ILE A 204 -28.35 -0.20 1.07
N VAL A 205 -27.36 -1.07 1.12
CA VAL A 205 -26.78 -1.55 2.38
C VAL A 205 -25.59 -0.64 2.71
N THR A 206 -25.52 -0.19 3.94
CA THR A 206 -24.42 0.63 4.44
C THR A 206 -23.38 -0.24 5.13
N LEU A 207 -22.09 0.01 4.82
CA LEU A 207 -20.95 -0.58 5.49
C LEU A 207 -20.16 0.53 6.16
N GLU A 208 -19.64 0.25 7.36
CA GLU A 208 -18.93 1.22 8.21
C GLU A 208 -17.52 0.71 8.57
N GLY A 209 -16.64 1.64 8.92
CA GLY A 209 -15.31 1.34 9.43
C GLY A 209 -14.54 0.37 8.54
N ASP A 210 -14.00 -0.66 9.16
CA ASP A 210 -13.18 -1.68 8.52
C ASP A 210 -13.87 -2.42 7.38
N SER A 211 -15.15 -2.72 7.56
CA SER A 211 -15.95 -3.39 6.52
C SER A 211 -16.09 -2.53 5.27
N ALA A 212 -16.23 -1.21 5.43
CA ALA A 212 -16.29 -0.26 4.32
C ALA A 212 -14.94 -0.17 3.59
N ILE A 213 -13.83 -0.10 4.32
CA ILE A 213 -12.48 -0.02 3.75
C ILE A 213 -12.14 -1.31 2.98
N GLN A 214 -12.40 -2.47 3.57
CA GLN A 214 -12.20 -3.76 2.91
C GLN A 214 -13.06 -3.91 1.64
N ALA A 215 -14.30 -3.45 1.69
CA ALA A 215 -15.18 -3.43 0.53
C ALA A 215 -14.62 -2.50 -0.56
N LEU A 216 -14.16 -1.30 -0.22
CA LEU A 216 -13.52 -0.38 -1.16
C LEU A 216 -12.26 -0.97 -1.77
N GLY A 217 -11.42 -1.65 -1.00
CA GLY A 217 -10.23 -2.35 -1.50
C GLY A 217 -10.54 -3.37 -2.60
N LYS A 218 -11.73 -4.01 -2.55
CA LYS A 218 -12.19 -4.95 -3.58
C LYS A 218 -12.90 -4.26 -4.76
N LEU A 219 -13.61 -3.16 -4.52
CA LEU A 219 -14.50 -2.52 -5.51
C LEU A 219 -13.79 -1.42 -6.31
N LEU A 220 -12.93 -0.62 -5.69
CA LEU A 220 -12.24 0.49 -6.36
C LEU A 220 -11.33 0.05 -7.51
N PRO A 221 -10.56 -1.07 -7.43
CA PRO A 221 -9.79 -1.57 -8.56
C PRO A 221 -10.64 -1.90 -9.79
N GLN A 222 -11.90 -2.26 -9.57
CA GLN A 222 -12.85 -2.54 -10.66
C GLN A 222 -13.48 -1.26 -11.22
N LEU A 223 -13.68 -0.25 -10.39
CA LEU A 223 -14.13 1.08 -10.80
C LEU A 223 -13.03 1.81 -11.58
N ASN A 224 -11.79 1.73 -11.10
CA ASN A 224 -10.59 2.33 -11.69
C ASN A 224 -9.84 1.36 -12.61
N ARG A 225 -10.53 0.43 -13.25
CA ARG A 225 -9.93 -0.67 -14.05
C ARG A 225 -9.03 -0.20 -15.20
N PHE A 226 -9.24 1.02 -15.68
CA PHE A 226 -8.40 1.62 -16.72
C PHE A 226 -7.13 2.27 -16.18
N GLY A 227 -6.90 2.22 -14.85
CA GLY A 227 -5.76 2.85 -14.20
C GLY A 227 -5.84 4.38 -14.26
N GLY A 228 -4.69 5.03 -14.18
CA GLY A 228 -4.55 6.48 -14.24
C GLY A 228 -3.39 6.92 -15.13
N SER A 229 -3.43 8.15 -15.66
CA SER A 229 -2.26 8.77 -16.28
C SER A 229 -1.21 9.10 -15.23
N ARG A 230 0.03 9.35 -15.66
CA ARG A 230 1.12 9.75 -14.73
C ARG A 230 0.72 10.96 -13.89
N GLU A 231 0.11 11.96 -14.52
CA GLU A 231 -0.31 13.19 -13.86
C GLU A 231 -1.40 12.92 -12.82
N ARG A 232 -2.39 12.08 -13.16
CA ARG A 232 -3.47 11.70 -12.24
C ARG A 232 -2.99 10.84 -11.08
N VAL A 233 -2.03 9.96 -11.34
CA VAL A 233 -1.39 9.18 -10.28
C VAL A 233 -0.58 10.08 -9.35
N ALA A 234 0.21 11.04 -9.89
CA ALA A 234 0.95 12.01 -9.08
C ALA A 234 0.01 12.88 -8.23
N GLU A 235 -1.11 13.35 -8.83
CA GLU A 235 -2.14 14.09 -8.10
C GLU A 235 -2.76 13.25 -6.98
N ALA A 236 -3.05 11.96 -7.23
CA ALA A 236 -3.57 11.03 -6.22
C ALA A 236 -2.59 10.83 -5.06
N VAL A 237 -1.30 10.66 -5.36
CA VAL A 237 -0.24 10.57 -4.35
C VAL A 237 -0.20 11.83 -3.50
N SER A 238 -0.26 13.03 -4.11
CA SER A 238 -0.31 14.30 -3.38
C SER A 238 -1.53 14.43 -2.46
N LEU A 239 -2.66 13.82 -2.82
CA LEU A 239 -3.84 13.80 -1.95
C LEU A 239 -3.60 12.97 -0.69
N ILE A 240 -2.95 11.80 -0.84
CA ILE A 240 -2.62 10.92 0.29
C ILE A 240 -1.57 11.59 1.20
N GLU A 241 -0.52 12.17 0.61
CA GLU A 241 0.51 12.89 1.36
C GLU A 241 -0.06 14.04 2.20
N ARG A 242 -1.00 14.80 1.63
CA ARG A 242 -1.68 15.90 2.35
C ARG A 242 -2.60 15.41 3.46
N ALA A 243 -3.22 14.25 3.30
CA ALA A 243 -4.07 13.67 4.31
C ALA A 243 -3.27 13.15 5.52
N ASN A 244 -2.00 12.80 5.31
CA ASN A 244 -1.04 12.25 6.30
C ASN A 244 -1.53 10.98 7.03
N ASP A 245 -2.68 10.44 6.63
CA ASP A 245 -3.31 9.24 7.15
C ASP A 245 -4.30 8.71 6.09
N PRO A 246 -4.19 7.43 5.68
CA PRO A 246 -5.13 6.83 4.73
C PRO A 246 -6.58 6.93 5.16
N ILE A 247 -6.88 6.78 6.45
CA ILE A 247 -8.25 6.84 6.99
C ILE A 247 -8.81 8.26 6.85
N ARG A 248 -8.04 9.28 7.15
CA ARG A 248 -8.44 10.69 6.98
C ARG A 248 -8.80 11.05 5.55
N LEU A 249 -8.16 10.38 4.57
CA LEU A 249 -8.49 10.60 3.17
C LEU A 249 -9.93 10.21 2.84
N PHE A 250 -10.44 9.12 3.43
CA PHE A 250 -11.85 8.73 3.25
C PHE A 250 -12.80 9.76 3.85
N ASP A 251 -12.48 10.29 5.03
CA ASP A 251 -13.26 11.36 5.65
C ASP A 251 -13.32 12.62 4.78
N VAL A 252 -12.17 13.05 4.26
CA VAL A 252 -12.07 14.23 3.38
C VAL A 252 -12.88 14.01 2.10
N ALA A 253 -12.74 12.84 1.47
CA ALA A 253 -13.47 12.50 0.25
C ALA A 253 -14.99 12.42 0.48
N ALA A 254 -15.43 11.86 1.61
CA ALA A 254 -16.84 11.80 1.98
C ALA A 254 -17.43 13.20 2.20
N ARG A 255 -16.74 14.07 2.95
CA ARG A 255 -17.13 15.47 3.14
C ARG A 255 -17.23 16.23 1.82
N GLN A 256 -16.25 16.05 0.92
CA GLN A 256 -16.29 16.67 -0.40
C GLN A 256 -17.46 16.20 -1.25
N ALA A 257 -17.76 14.90 -1.22
CA ALA A 257 -18.87 14.31 -1.95
C ALA A 257 -20.22 14.86 -1.47
N MET A 258 -20.38 15.02 -0.16
CA MET A 258 -21.59 15.57 0.46
C MET A 258 -21.75 17.08 0.17
N ASN A 259 -20.69 17.87 0.33
CA ASN A 259 -20.72 19.31 0.06
C ASN A 259 -21.07 19.63 -1.40
N ARG A 260 -20.68 18.73 -2.34
CA ARG A 260 -21.01 18.87 -3.76
C ARG A 260 -22.34 18.23 -4.15
N ASN A 261 -23.09 17.69 -3.19
CA ASN A 261 -24.30 16.91 -3.43
C ASN A 261 -24.12 15.78 -4.45
N THR A 262 -22.92 15.20 -4.51
CA THR A 262 -22.55 14.12 -5.42
C THR A 262 -22.03 12.90 -4.64
N PRO A 263 -22.91 12.18 -3.93
CA PRO A 263 -22.48 11.08 -3.06
C PRO A 263 -21.90 9.87 -3.81
N LYS A 264 -22.06 9.83 -5.13
CA LYS A 264 -21.55 8.70 -5.95
C LYS A 264 -20.04 8.75 -6.07
N ILE A 265 -19.35 7.66 -5.73
CA ILE A 265 -17.90 7.53 -5.87
C ILE A 265 -17.47 7.71 -7.33
N SER A 266 -18.26 7.24 -8.28
CA SER A 266 -17.99 7.40 -9.72
C SER A 266 -18.00 8.86 -10.21
N ALA A 267 -18.61 9.77 -9.46
CA ALA A 267 -18.65 11.22 -9.76
C ALA A 267 -17.47 11.99 -9.14
N LEU A 268 -16.68 11.37 -8.25
CA LEU A 268 -15.48 11.98 -7.70
C LEU A 268 -14.41 12.17 -8.80
N PRO A 269 -13.52 13.16 -8.68
CA PRO A 269 -12.37 13.31 -9.55
C PRO A 269 -11.56 12.02 -9.67
N GLU A 270 -10.98 11.76 -10.84
CA GLU A 270 -10.21 10.53 -11.08
C GLU A 270 -9.08 10.37 -10.06
N ALA A 271 -8.32 11.44 -9.80
CA ALA A 271 -7.24 11.43 -8.82
C ALA A 271 -7.73 11.04 -7.41
N THR A 272 -8.90 11.55 -6.99
CA THR A 272 -9.48 11.18 -5.70
C THR A 272 -9.86 9.69 -5.65
N ARG A 273 -10.46 9.15 -6.71
CA ARG A 273 -10.79 7.72 -6.75
C ARG A 273 -9.56 6.82 -6.73
N LEU A 274 -8.49 7.23 -7.41
CA LEU A 274 -7.20 6.53 -7.38
C LEU A 274 -6.57 6.59 -5.99
N ALA A 275 -6.61 7.76 -5.35
CA ALA A 275 -6.11 7.95 -3.99
C ALA A 275 -6.86 7.08 -2.98
N LEU A 276 -8.18 7.00 -3.07
CA LEU A 276 -9.00 6.10 -2.23
C LEU A 276 -8.66 4.62 -2.46
N GLU A 277 -8.40 4.21 -3.71
CA GLU A 277 -7.96 2.84 -4.00
C GLU A 277 -6.62 2.54 -3.34
N MET A 278 -5.65 3.44 -3.46
CA MET A 278 -4.34 3.31 -2.83
C MET A 278 -4.46 3.21 -1.31
N ALA A 279 -5.25 4.11 -0.69
CA ALA A 279 -5.47 4.13 0.75
C ALA A 279 -6.14 2.85 1.28
N ALA A 280 -7.14 2.31 0.57
CA ALA A 280 -7.79 1.07 0.95
C ALA A 280 -6.85 -0.14 0.90
N HIS A 281 -5.91 -0.14 -0.04
CA HIS A 281 -4.92 -1.19 -0.13
C HIS A 281 -3.84 -1.07 0.94
N GLU A 282 -3.39 0.14 1.23
CA GLU A 282 -2.41 0.41 2.29
C GLU A 282 -2.91 -0.09 3.64
N ASP A 283 -4.15 0.22 3.98
CA ASP A 283 -4.78 -0.25 5.20
C ASP A 283 -4.88 -1.79 5.24
N SER A 284 -5.25 -2.42 4.13
CA SER A 284 -5.31 -3.88 4.01
C SER A 284 -3.94 -4.55 4.17
N GLU A 285 -2.88 -3.98 3.59
CA GLU A 285 -1.52 -4.50 3.73
C GLU A 285 -1.00 -4.31 5.17
N ARG A 286 -1.26 -3.16 5.77
CA ARG A 286 -0.89 -2.88 7.16
C ARG A 286 -1.53 -3.88 8.11
N ARG A 287 -2.82 -4.16 7.98
CA ARG A 287 -3.51 -5.17 8.81
C ARG A 287 -2.97 -6.58 8.60
N ALA A 288 -2.67 -6.96 7.36
CA ALA A 288 -2.10 -8.29 7.09
C ALA A 288 -0.75 -8.51 7.78
N LEU A 289 -0.02 -7.42 8.04
CA LEU A 289 1.30 -7.42 8.67
C LEU A 289 1.28 -6.93 10.13
N GLU A 290 0.12 -6.54 10.66
CA GLU A 290 -0.02 -5.94 11.99
C GLU A 290 0.61 -6.82 13.08
N GLY A 291 0.38 -8.14 13.04
CA GLY A 291 0.99 -9.08 13.99
C GLY A 291 2.52 -9.15 13.87
N GLU A 292 3.07 -9.13 12.66
CA GLU A 292 4.52 -9.17 12.42
C GLU A 292 5.17 -7.83 12.80
N LEU A 293 4.59 -6.72 12.40
CA LEU A 293 5.10 -5.38 12.70
C LEU A 293 5.03 -5.08 14.18
N ALA A 294 3.95 -5.45 14.86
CA ALA A 294 3.80 -5.27 16.31
C ALA A 294 4.85 -6.06 17.09
N LEU A 295 5.10 -7.32 16.69
CA LEU A 295 6.15 -8.13 17.30
C LEU A 295 7.55 -7.57 17.06
N LEU A 296 7.81 -7.02 15.86
CA LEU A 296 9.07 -6.36 15.56
C LEU A 296 9.25 -5.08 16.38
N GLU A 297 8.20 -4.29 16.53
CA GLU A 297 8.23 -3.05 17.31
C GLU A 297 8.46 -3.33 18.81
N GLN A 298 7.80 -4.36 19.34
CA GLN A 298 8.03 -4.77 20.71
C GLN A 298 9.48 -5.24 20.93
N ALA A 299 9.97 -6.13 20.06
CA ALA A 299 11.34 -6.63 20.14
C ALA A 299 12.38 -5.51 19.96
N TRP A 300 12.09 -4.51 19.15
CA TRP A 300 12.93 -3.32 19.03
C TRP A 300 12.98 -2.54 20.36
N LYS A 301 11.86 -2.28 21.01
CA LYS A 301 11.83 -1.56 22.29
C LYS A 301 12.68 -2.26 23.35
N GLU A 302 12.56 -3.59 23.44
CA GLU A 302 13.39 -4.40 24.35
C GLU A 302 14.89 -4.33 23.99
N ALA A 303 15.23 -4.41 22.70
CA ALA A 303 16.61 -4.30 22.23
C ALA A 303 17.21 -2.90 22.44
N GLU A 304 16.39 -1.86 22.32
CA GLU A 304 16.79 -0.48 22.54
C GLU A 304 17.10 -0.21 24.02
N GLU A 305 16.35 -0.77 24.94
CA GLU A 305 16.64 -0.70 26.39
C GLU A 305 18.01 -1.30 26.69
N VAL A 306 18.29 -2.50 26.13
CA VAL A 306 19.59 -3.16 26.31
C VAL A 306 20.74 -2.33 25.70
N ALA A 307 20.53 -1.77 24.50
CA ALA A 307 21.53 -0.94 23.84
C ALA A 307 21.80 0.37 24.62
N ALA A 308 20.77 0.98 25.19
CA ALA A 308 20.92 2.16 26.05
C ALA A 308 21.72 1.86 27.32
N ILE A 309 21.54 0.69 27.94
CA ILE A 309 22.33 0.26 29.09
C ILE A 309 23.81 0.08 28.66
N ALA A 310 24.05 -0.56 27.51
CA ALA A 310 25.39 -0.76 27.00
C ALA A 310 26.12 0.57 26.72
N ASP A 311 25.44 1.52 26.10
CA ASP A 311 26.00 2.85 25.84
C ASP A 311 26.35 3.59 27.14
N ASN A 312 25.52 3.49 28.17
CA ASN A 312 25.75 4.11 29.47
C ASN A 312 26.93 3.47 30.25
N MET A 313 27.20 2.19 30.01
CA MET A 313 28.34 1.51 30.64
C MET A 313 29.69 1.96 30.07
N PHE A 314 29.72 2.51 28.86
CA PHE A 314 30.96 3.05 28.24
C PHE A 314 31.24 4.50 28.59
N LEU A 315 30.29 5.24 29.17
CA LEU A 315 30.49 6.62 29.62
C LEU A 315 30.80 6.65 31.13
N PRO A 316 31.98 7.10 31.53
CA PRO A 316 32.26 7.33 32.97
C PRO A 316 31.23 8.31 33.55
N PRO A 317 30.79 8.16 34.81
CA PRO A 317 29.75 8.99 35.41
C PRO A 317 30.03 10.50 35.35
N PHE A 318 31.29 10.92 35.36
CA PHE A 318 31.67 12.35 35.25
C PHE A 318 31.41 12.93 33.84
N VAL A 319 31.48 12.12 32.79
CA VAL A 319 31.20 12.54 31.40
C VAL A 319 29.69 12.76 31.22
N GLU A 320 28.85 11.94 31.83
CA GLU A 320 27.40 12.14 31.82
C GLU A 320 27.00 13.46 32.49
N ASP A 321 27.62 13.78 33.65
CA ASP A 321 27.34 15.03 34.35
C ASP A 321 27.85 16.25 33.56
N TRP A 322 28.97 16.11 32.86
CA TRP A 322 29.49 17.14 31.97
C TRP A 322 28.57 17.37 30.77
N LEU A 323 28.13 16.30 30.08
CA LEU A 323 27.19 16.36 28.95
C LEU A 323 25.82 16.94 29.37
N ARG A 324 25.34 16.59 30.56
CA ARG A 324 24.06 17.10 31.10
C ARG A 324 24.12 18.60 31.36
N LYS A 325 25.27 19.10 31.82
CA LYS A 325 25.50 20.54 32.05
C LYS A 325 25.66 21.37 30.79
N HIS A 326 26.19 20.78 29.69
CA HIS A 326 26.46 21.50 28.43
C HIS A 326 25.42 21.30 27.33
N ARG A 327 24.39 20.44 27.54
CA ARG A 327 23.28 20.20 26.60
C ARG A 327 22.16 21.25 26.68
N LYS A 328 22.31 22.29 27.53
CA LYS A 328 21.35 23.38 27.71
C LYS A 328 21.91 24.73 27.18
N GLY A 329 22.70 24.67 26.10
CA GLY A 329 23.14 25.83 25.34
C GLY A 329 22.54 25.86 23.95
#